data_ac1e291146621184edff7e7e138169a8
#
_entry.id   ac1e291146621184edff7e7e138169a8
#
_cell.length_a   1.000
_cell.length_b   1.000
_cell.length_c   1.000
_cell.angle_alpha   90.00
_cell.angle_beta   90.00
_cell.angle_gamma   90.00
#
_symmetry.space_group_name_H-M   'P 1'
#
loop_
_entity.id
_entity.type
_entity.pdbx_description
1 polymer ?
#
loop_
_entity_poly.entity_id
_entity_poly.type
_entity_poly.pdbx_seq_one_letter_code
_entity_poly.pdbx_strand_id
1 'polypeptide(L)'
;MQKHDELENKKGMSRRRFLSVMAGAGVVGAAATMTGCSPVSDPSGTGWLPNQYRNASDLPAEVKGRVPLDPDNISLVRNDEKCILCGQCLEACEKIQSIFGYYELPVHDEFICVHCGQCSLWCPTGAIKERSEIEKVQAALNNPDVKVIVHTAPATRVGFGEEFGQGAGAWAEGQQVDALRKLGFDYVLDTNWSADLTIMEEGSELVHRITSGGVLPQFTSCCPGWVKFVEYYYPDLIPNLSSAKSPTMMHGSTIKTYMAQELMNRGELDNPTQIYNVAIMPCTAKKFEIAREEFNDAATYWQEQGKDWNTLESMRD
;
A
#
# COMPACT_ATOMS: atom_id res chain seq x y z
N MET A 1 -11.53 7.25 -58.59
CA MET A 1 -11.37 8.54 -57.86
C MET A 1 -12.62 8.84 -57.09
N GLN A 2 -12.97 8.08 -56.10
CA GLN A 2 -14.11 8.37 -55.17
C GLN A 2 -14.02 7.37 -54.01
N LYS A 3 -13.04 7.50 -53.13
CA LYS A 3 -12.94 6.76 -51.84
C LYS A 3 -11.95 7.38 -50.86
N HIS A 4 -11.67 8.68 -50.95
CA HIS A 4 -10.72 9.35 -50.06
C HIS A 4 -11.31 10.46 -49.19
N ASP A 5 -12.62 10.77 -49.27
CA ASP A 5 -13.22 11.93 -48.62
C ASP A 5 -14.07 11.59 -47.37
N GLU A 6 -14.10 10.36 -46.86
CA GLU A 6 -14.92 10.02 -45.67
C GLU A 6 -14.13 9.88 -44.35
N LEU A 7 -12.84 10.21 -44.30
CA LEU A 7 -12.01 10.06 -43.11
C LEU A 7 -11.66 11.36 -42.35
N GLU A 8 -12.13 12.52 -42.84
CA GLU A 8 -11.78 13.82 -42.23
C GLU A 8 -12.80 14.45 -41.29
N ASN A 9 -13.84 13.77 -40.85
CA ASN A 9 -14.85 14.37 -39.98
C ASN A 9 -15.02 13.75 -38.59
N LYS A 10 -13.95 13.19 -38.02
CA LYS A 10 -13.85 12.95 -36.58
C LYS A 10 -12.97 14.05 -35.94
N LYS A 11 -13.49 15.30 -35.89
CA LYS A 11 -12.91 16.32 -35.03
C LYS A 11 -12.99 15.86 -33.58
N GLY A 12 -11.91 15.29 -33.09
CA GLY A 12 -11.73 14.98 -31.69
C GLY A 12 -11.99 16.24 -30.86
N MET A 13 -12.66 16.09 -29.75
CA MET A 13 -12.95 17.17 -28.80
C MET A 13 -11.65 17.88 -28.42
N SER A 14 -11.54 19.21 -28.64
CA SER A 14 -10.34 19.95 -28.24
C SER A 14 -10.11 19.84 -26.74
N ARG A 15 -8.84 19.87 -26.31
CA ARG A 15 -8.46 19.84 -24.89
C ARG A 15 -9.22 20.84 -24.04
N ARG A 16 -9.46 22.04 -24.59
CA ARG A 16 -10.20 23.11 -23.92
C ARG A 16 -11.68 22.75 -23.74
N ARG A 17 -12.28 22.08 -24.73
CA ARG A 17 -13.69 21.63 -24.68
C ARG A 17 -13.82 20.40 -23.76
N PHE A 18 -12.83 19.53 -23.73
CA PHE A 18 -12.76 18.41 -22.78
C PHE A 18 -12.68 18.93 -21.35
N LEU A 19 -11.77 19.87 -21.07
CA LEU A 19 -11.62 20.46 -19.74
C LEU A 19 -12.87 21.22 -19.29
N SER A 20 -13.56 21.93 -20.20
CA SER A 20 -14.82 22.61 -19.85
C SER A 20 -15.98 21.64 -19.60
N VAL A 21 -16.03 20.49 -20.30
CA VAL A 21 -17.01 19.44 -20.03
C VAL A 21 -16.70 18.74 -18.68
N MET A 22 -15.42 18.46 -18.40
CA MET A 22 -15.01 17.90 -17.11
C MET A 22 -15.23 18.87 -15.95
N ALA A 23 -14.97 20.17 -16.14
CA ALA A 23 -15.26 21.19 -15.14
C ALA A 23 -16.78 21.32 -14.90
N GLY A 24 -17.59 21.28 -15.97
CA GLY A 24 -19.06 21.28 -15.88
C GLY A 24 -19.61 20.03 -15.20
N ALA A 25 -19.07 18.84 -15.53
CA ALA A 25 -19.44 17.59 -14.88
C ALA A 25 -19.00 17.56 -13.41
N GLY A 26 -17.83 18.13 -13.10
CA GLY A 26 -17.34 18.29 -11.72
C GLY A 26 -18.25 19.21 -10.88
N VAL A 27 -18.70 20.32 -11.45
CA VAL A 27 -19.62 21.26 -10.76
C VAL A 27 -20.99 20.63 -10.56
N VAL A 28 -21.52 19.89 -11.53
CA VAL A 28 -22.80 19.17 -11.38
C VAL A 28 -22.65 18.01 -10.39
N GLY A 29 -21.52 17.30 -10.42
CA GLY A 29 -21.21 16.24 -9.45
C GLY A 29 -21.06 16.81 -8.04
N ALA A 30 -20.33 17.93 -7.87
CA ALA A 30 -20.18 18.60 -6.58
C ALA A 30 -21.49 19.19 -6.06
N ALA A 31 -22.33 19.75 -6.93
CA ALA A 31 -23.66 20.25 -6.56
C ALA A 31 -24.61 19.09 -6.16
N ALA A 32 -24.53 17.94 -6.84
CA ALA A 32 -25.31 16.75 -6.47
C ALA A 32 -24.84 16.12 -5.14
N THR A 33 -23.53 16.18 -4.86
CA THR A 33 -22.99 15.74 -3.55
C THR A 33 -23.29 16.72 -2.44
N MET A 34 -23.30 18.04 -2.72
CA MET A 34 -23.66 19.06 -1.72
C MET A 34 -25.15 19.07 -1.39
N THR A 35 -26.02 18.71 -2.33
CA THR A 35 -27.47 18.55 -2.04
C THR A 35 -27.76 17.24 -1.28
N GLY A 36 -26.86 16.25 -1.31
CA GLY A 36 -26.92 15.04 -0.49
C GLY A 36 -26.42 15.22 0.94
N CYS A 37 -25.66 16.30 1.22
CA CYS A 37 -25.12 16.65 2.53
C CYS A 37 -25.92 17.74 3.25
N SER A 38 -27.19 17.95 2.95
CA SER A 38 -28.04 18.68 3.90
C SER A 38 -28.05 17.88 5.19
N PRO A 39 -27.74 18.49 6.35
CA PRO A 39 -28.02 17.85 7.63
C PRO A 39 -29.54 17.70 7.69
N VAL A 40 -30.03 16.56 7.20
CA VAL A 40 -31.39 16.16 7.47
C VAL A 40 -31.41 16.01 8.99
N SER A 41 -32.15 16.91 9.63
CA SER A 41 -32.50 16.75 11.03
C SER A 41 -33.30 15.45 11.12
N ASP A 42 -32.58 14.36 11.29
CA ASP A 42 -33.17 13.06 11.51
C ASP A 42 -33.58 12.99 12.98
N PRO A 43 -34.90 12.98 13.28
CA PRO A 43 -35.37 12.89 14.66
C PRO A 43 -34.96 11.56 15.32
N SER A 44 -34.49 10.57 14.59
CA SER A 44 -34.01 9.27 15.11
C SER A 44 -32.52 9.26 15.48
N GLY A 45 -31.76 10.33 15.17
CA GLY A 45 -30.33 10.42 15.49
C GLY A 45 -29.40 9.53 14.63
N THR A 46 -29.90 8.95 13.53
CA THR A 46 -29.14 8.06 12.64
C THR A 46 -28.64 8.77 11.38
N GLY A 47 -28.47 10.07 11.40
CA GLY A 47 -28.33 11.03 10.31
C GLY A 47 -27.36 10.74 9.18
N TRP A 48 -26.46 9.77 9.31
CA TRP A 48 -25.49 9.40 8.29
C TRP A 48 -25.71 8.01 7.66
N LEU A 49 -26.64 7.21 8.20
CA LEU A 49 -26.93 5.89 7.67
C LEU A 49 -27.57 5.97 6.27
N PRO A 50 -27.11 5.21 5.29
CA PRO A 50 -27.76 5.09 4.00
C PRO A 50 -29.25 4.75 4.13
N ASN A 51 -30.10 5.24 3.22
CA ASN A 51 -31.55 5.09 3.29
C ASN A 51 -32.03 3.62 3.44
N GLN A 52 -31.27 2.67 2.90
CA GLN A 52 -31.54 1.24 3.06
C GLN A 52 -31.51 0.74 4.51
N TYR A 53 -30.88 1.49 5.42
CA TYR A 53 -30.78 1.16 6.85
C TYR A 53 -31.69 2.05 7.73
N ARG A 54 -32.35 3.07 7.17
CA ARG A 54 -33.17 4.03 7.91
C ARG A 54 -34.57 3.50 8.26
N ASN A 55 -35.06 2.53 7.53
CA ASN A 55 -36.39 1.96 7.75
C ASN A 55 -36.37 0.71 8.65
N ALA A 56 -35.28 0.51 9.37
CA ALA A 56 -35.10 -0.69 10.22
C ALA A 56 -35.63 -0.51 11.66
N SER A 57 -36.48 0.51 11.92
CA SER A 57 -37.01 0.76 13.28
C SER A 57 -37.87 -0.39 13.83
N ASP A 58 -38.33 -1.27 12.98
CA ASP A 58 -39.19 -2.40 13.38
C ASP A 58 -38.56 -3.78 13.11
N LEU A 59 -37.35 -3.81 12.57
CA LEU A 59 -36.61 -5.06 12.38
C LEU A 59 -35.65 -5.27 13.56
N PRO A 60 -35.54 -6.51 14.06
CA PRO A 60 -34.50 -6.83 15.02
C PRO A 60 -33.15 -6.43 14.39
N ALA A 61 -32.30 -5.79 15.16
CA ALA A 61 -30.98 -5.37 14.71
C ALA A 61 -30.29 -6.54 14.02
N GLU A 62 -30.18 -6.48 12.69
CA GLU A 62 -29.56 -7.54 11.93
C GLU A 62 -28.06 -7.49 12.20
N VAL A 63 -27.58 -8.46 12.94
CA VAL A 63 -26.15 -8.62 13.16
C VAL A 63 -25.55 -9.13 11.85
N LYS A 64 -24.97 -8.22 11.07
CA LYS A 64 -24.37 -8.55 9.77
C LYS A 64 -23.05 -9.29 9.89
N GLY A 65 -22.48 -9.35 11.09
CA GLY A 65 -21.19 -9.99 11.32
C GLY A 65 -20.01 -9.08 11.11
N ARG A 66 -18.86 -9.66 10.86
CA ARG A 66 -17.59 -8.97 10.64
C ARG A 66 -16.69 -9.82 9.76
N VAL A 67 -15.75 -9.20 9.05
CA VAL A 67 -14.74 -9.93 8.27
C VAL A 67 -13.91 -10.82 9.20
N PRO A 68 -13.68 -12.09 8.86
CA PRO A 68 -12.70 -12.91 9.57
C PRO A 68 -11.32 -12.24 9.46
N LEU A 69 -10.66 -12.08 10.59
CA LEU A 69 -9.32 -11.50 10.66
C LEU A 69 -8.51 -12.36 11.63
N ASP A 70 -7.40 -12.89 11.14
CA ASP A 70 -6.45 -13.62 11.93
C ASP A 70 -5.98 -12.76 13.13
N PRO A 71 -6.05 -13.24 14.37
CA PRO A 71 -5.52 -12.53 15.53
C PRO A 71 -4.04 -12.16 15.37
N ASP A 72 -3.28 -12.99 14.67
CA ASP A 72 -1.84 -12.80 14.41
C ASP A 72 -1.58 -12.04 13.10
N ASN A 73 -2.61 -11.46 12.47
CA ASN A 73 -2.45 -10.69 11.25
C ASN A 73 -1.40 -9.59 11.41
N ILE A 74 -0.36 -9.63 10.59
CA ILE A 74 0.79 -8.75 10.69
C ILE A 74 0.48 -7.28 10.34
N SER A 75 -0.54 -7.06 9.51
CA SER A 75 -0.88 -5.73 8.98
C SER A 75 -1.98 -5.04 9.77
N LEU A 76 -2.91 -5.80 10.32
CA LEU A 76 -4.15 -5.30 10.90
C LEU A 76 -4.38 -5.89 12.29
N VAL A 77 -5.06 -5.13 13.13
CA VAL A 77 -5.48 -5.56 14.47
C VAL A 77 -6.94 -5.18 14.68
N ARG A 78 -7.70 -6.03 15.39
CA ARG A 78 -9.07 -5.76 15.77
C ARG A 78 -9.23 -5.71 17.28
N ASN A 79 -9.89 -4.65 17.76
CA ASN A 79 -10.39 -4.55 19.12
C ASN A 79 -11.86 -4.95 19.14
N ASP A 80 -12.15 -6.14 19.68
CA ASP A 80 -13.50 -6.70 19.71
C ASP A 80 -14.47 -5.92 20.61
N GLU A 81 -13.98 -5.21 21.63
CA GLU A 81 -14.81 -4.36 22.52
C GLU A 81 -15.41 -3.15 21.79
N LYS A 82 -14.72 -2.68 20.73
CA LYS A 82 -15.20 -1.57 19.87
C LYS A 82 -16.07 -2.04 18.71
N CYS A 83 -16.13 -3.35 18.47
CA CYS A 83 -16.85 -3.90 17.35
C CYS A 83 -18.34 -3.94 17.60
N ILE A 84 -19.11 -3.25 16.77
CA ILE A 84 -20.59 -3.23 16.82
C ILE A 84 -21.25 -4.20 15.85
N LEU A 85 -20.49 -5.08 15.22
CA LEU A 85 -20.96 -6.11 14.27
C LEU A 85 -21.78 -5.54 13.10
N CYS A 86 -21.49 -4.33 12.66
CA CYS A 86 -22.23 -3.62 11.60
C CYS A 86 -22.04 -4.19 10.18
N GLY A 87 -21.07 -5.09 9.97
CA GLY A 87 -20.80 -5.74 8.69
C GLY A 87 -20.08 -4.88 7.65
N GLN A 88 -19.76 -3.61 7.91
CA GLN A 88 -19.12 -2.75 6.90
C GLN A 88 -17.75 -3.25 6.46
N CYS A 89 -16.97 -3.82 7.36
CA CYS A 89 -15.68 -4.44 7.03
C CYS A 89 -15.85 -5.67 6.14
N LEU A 90 -16.90 -6.46 6.37
CA LEU A 90 -17.24 -7.62 5.54
C LEU A 90 -17.67 -7.16 4.14
N GLU A 91 -18.58 -6.19 4.07
CA GLU A 91 -19.04 -5.62 2.80
C GLU A 91 -17.89 -4.99 1.98
N ALA A 92 -16.99 -4.28 2.66
CA ALA A 92 -15.80 -3.72 2.01
C ALA A 92 -14.89 -4.82 1.45
N CYS A 93 -14.67 -5.90 2.17
CA CYS A 93 -13.82 -7.00 1.74
C CYS A 93 -14.46 -7.83 0.62
N GLU A 94 -15.74 -8.18 0.78
CA GLU A 94 -16.47 -9.05 -0.14
C GLU A 94 -16.89 -8.33 -1.42
N LYS A 95 -17.56 -7.16 -1.28
CA LYS A 95 -18.23 -6.52 -2.42
C LYS A 95 -17.41 -5.41 -3.07
N ILE A 96 -16.59 -4.68 -2.31
CA ILE A 96 -15.80 -3.57 -2.84
C ILE A 96 -14.46 -4.07 -3.34
N GLN A 97 -13.75 -4.86 -2.53
CA GLN A 97 -12.43 -5.38 -2.88
C GLN A 97 -12.48 -6.75 -3.56
N SER A 98 -13.63 -7.42 -3.54
CA SER A 98 -13.83 -8.75 -4.13
C SER A 98 -12.81 -9.79 -3.65
N ILE A 99 -12.54 -9.81 -2.33
CA ILE A 99 -11.57 -10.71 -1.71
C ILE A 99 -12.28 -11.83 -0.97
N PHE A 100 -12.72 -11.58 0.25
CA PHE A 100 -13.33 -12.60 1.10
C PHE A 100 -14.74 -12.97 0.62
N GLY A 101 -14.98 -14.26 0.39
CA GLY A 101 -16.31 -14.79 0.05
C GLY A 101 -16.83 -14.42 -1.35
N TYR A 102 -16.03 -13.75 -2.19
CA TYR A 102 -16.44 -13.38 -3.54
C TYR A 102 -16.21 -14.49 -4.56
N TYR A 103 -15.07 -15.17 -4.47
CA TYR A 103 -14.73 -16.31 -5.31
C TYR A 103 -14.81 -17.61 -4.52
N GLU A 104 -15.20 -18.71 -5.20
CA GLU A 104 -14.96 -20.03 -4.66
C GLU A 104 -13.46 -20.33 -4.71
N LEU A 105 -12.90 -20.64 -3.55
CA LEU A 105 -11.48 -20.88 -3.42
C LEU A 105 -11.14 -22.34 -3.61
N PRO A 106 -10.04 -22.64 -4.29
CA PRO A 106 -9.48 -23.99 -4.29
C PRO A 106 -8.86 -24.36 -2.92
N VAL A 107 -8.66 -23.37 -2.04
CA VAL A 107 -8.08 -23.55 -0.71
C VAL A 107 -9.08 -23.06 0.34
N HIS A 108 -9.40 -23.91 1.30
CA HIS A 108 -10.26 -23.58 2.44
C HIS A 108 -9.40 -22.93 3.54
N ASP A 109 -9.16 -21.63 3.43
CA ASP A 109 -8.55 -20.82 4.48
C ASP A 109 -9.65 -19.98 5.17
N GLU A 110 -9.71 -20.03 6.50
CA GLU A 110 -10.67 -19.23 7.28
C GLU A 110 -10.36 -17.74 7.25
N PHE A 111 -9.08 -17.38 7.07
CA PHE A 111 -8.59 -16.02 7.15
C PHE A 111 -8.00 -15.53 5.83
N ILE A 112 -8.82 -15.51 4.78
CA ILE A 112 -8.38 -14.97 3.50
C ILE A 112 -8.22 -13.47 3.60
N CYS A 113 -6.98 -13.00 3.50
CA CYS A 113 -6.65 -11.61 3.63
C CYS A 113 -5.47 -11.23 2.72
N VAL A 114 -5.66 -10.19 1.90
CA VAL A 114 -4.59 -9.62 1.05
C VAL A 114 -3.92 -8.41 1.72
N HIS A 115 -4.20 -8.17 2.99
CA HIS A 115 -3.60 -7.12 3.81
C HIS A 115 -3.82 -5.68 3.32
N CYS A 116 -4.83 -5.42 2.47
CA CYS A 116 -5.07 -4.13 1.83
C CYS A 116 -5.54 -3.00 2.77
N GLY A 117 -6.00 -3.32 3.99
CA GLY A 117 -6.42 -2.33 4.99
C GLY A 117 -7.78 -1.67 4.75
N GLN A 118 -8.52 -2.01 3.69
CA GLN A 118 -9.80 -1.35 3.40
C GLN A 118 -10.86 -1.56 4.48
N CYS A 119 -10.86 -2.71 5.14
CA CYS A 119 -11.72 -2.97 6.29
C CYS A 119 -11.47 -2.02 7.47
N SER A 120 -10.23 -1.54 7.66
CA SER A 120 -9.89 -0.52 8.65
C SER A 120 -10.47 0.84 8.26
N LEU A 121 -10.34 1.23 6.99
CA LEU A 121 -10.86 2.49 6.47
C LEU A 121 -12.39 2.62 6.64
N TRP A 122 -13.10 1.52 6.41
CA TRP A 122 -14.58 1.49 6.50
C TRP A 122 -15.12 1.19 7.91
N CYS A 123 -14.26 1.01 8.91
CA CYS A 123 -14.70 0.70 10.26
C CYS A 123 -15.16 1.97 11.01
N PRO A 124 -16.47 2.16 11.28
CA PRO A 124 -16.99 3.41 11.84
C PRO A 124 -16.58 3.63 13.31
N THR A 125 -16.23 2.56 14.02
CA THR A 125 -15.83 2.61 15.43
C THR A 125 -14.31 2.55 15.62
N GLY A 126 -13.53 2.40 14.51
CA GLY A 126 -12.11 2.17 14.60
C GLY A 126 -11.76 0.86 15.34
N ALA A 127 -12.65 -0.12 15.31
CA ALA A 127 -12.39 -1.45 15.88
C ALA A 127 -11.29 -2.20 15.11
N ILE A 128 -11.21 -2.00 13.80
CA ILE A 128 -10.10 -2.50 12.97
C ILE A 128 -9.18 -1.33 12.67
N LYS A 129 -7.88 -1.53 12.91
CA LYS A 129 -6.83 -0.55 12.63
C LYS A 129 -5.61 -1.26 12.06
N GLU A 130 -4.71 -0.47 11.47
CA GLU A 130 -3.36 -0.92 11.15
C GLU A 130 -2.61 -1.31 12.44
N ARG A 131 -1.78 -2.32 12.36
CA ARG A 131 -0.88 -2.70 13.45
C ARG A 131 0.24 -1.66 13.56
N SER A 132 0.36 -1.00 14.70
CA SER A 132 1.37 0.03 14.92
C SER A 132 2.76 -0.59 15.09
N GLU A 133 3.75 -0.01 14.42
CA GLU A 133 5.17 -0.33 14.58
C GLU A 133 5.97 0.84 15.22
N ILE A 134 5.26 1.87 15.69
CA ILE A 134 5.87 3.09 16.24
C ILE A 134 6.82 2.79 17.39
N GLU A 135 6.42 1.90 18.30
CA GLU A 135 7.26 1.54 19.45
C GLU A 135 8.58 0.90 19.07
N LYS A 136 8.57 0.04 18.03
CA LYS A 136 9.80 -0.57 17.49
C LYS A 136 10.72 0.48 16.87
N VAL A 137 10.16 1.42 16.11
CA VAL A 137 10.91 2.51 15.50
C VAL A 137 11.51 3.43 16.58
N GLN A 138 10.74 3.80 17.61
CA GLN A 138 11.23 4.59 18.73
C GLN A 138 12.34 3.87 19.50
N ALA A 139 12.22 2.58 19.72
CA ALA A 139 13.27 1.77 20.34
C ALA A 139 14.56 1.78 19.51
N ALA A 140 14.45 1.65 18.18
CA ALA A 140 15.59 1.73 17.28
C ALA A 140 16.26 3.13 17.30
N LEU A 141 15.47 4.21 17.23
CA LEU A 141 15.96 5.59 17.30
C LEU A 141 16.68 5.91 18.61
N ASN A 142 16.33 5.24 19.70
CA ASN A 142 16.95 5.41 21.01
C ASN A 142 18.18 4.50 21.21
N ASN A 143 18.48 3.61 20.27
CA ASN A 143 19.61 2.70 20.36
C ASN A 143 20.85 3.30 19.65
N PRO A 144 21.91 3.69 20.39
CA PRO A 144 23.08 4.31 19.78
C PRO A 144 23.93 3.36 18.90
N ASP A 145 23.72 2.04 19.02
CA ASP A 145 24.45 1.04 18.27
C ASP A 145 23.82 0.74 16.90
N VAL A 146 22.71 1.43 16.59
CA VAL A 146 21.91 1.18 15.38
C VAL A 146 21.82 2.47 14.55
N LYS A 147 22.05 2.35 13.25
CA LYS A 147 21.75 3.39 12.26
C LYS A 147 20.33 3.23 11.74
N VAL A 148 19.49 4.21 12.01
CA VAL A 148 18.08 4.16 11.57
C VAL A 148 17.92 4.92 10.27
N ILE A 149 17.66 4.17 9.20
CA ILE A 149 17.48 4.70 7.85
C ILE A 149 16.01 4.65 7.50
N VAL A 150 15.44 5.77 7.05
CA VAL A 150 14.03 5.82 6.64
C VAL A 150 13.90 6.17 5.17
N HIS A 151 12.98 5.50 4.48
CA HIS A 151 12.58 5.90 3.13
C HIS A 151 11.07 6.11 3.05
N THR A 152 10.66 7.10 2.26
CA THR A 152 9.26 7.55 2.20
C THR A 152 8.66 7.30 0.84
N ALA A 153 7.41 6.81 0.82
CA ALA A 153 6.63 6.70 -0.40
C ALA A 153 6.26 8.10 -0.95
N PRO A 154 6.16 8.26 -2.28
CA PRO A 154 5.80 9.55 -2.89
C PRO A 154 4.46 10.12 -2.38
N ALA A 155 3.48 9.26 -2.13
CA ALA A 155 2.15 9.69 -1.69
C ALA A 155 2.12 10.30 -0.27
N THR A 156 3.09 10.00 0.59
CA THR A 156 3.11 10.53 1.96
C THR A 156 3.34 12.03 2.00
N ARG A 157 3.98 12.61 0.96
CA ARG A 157 4.29 14.04 0.83
C ARG A 157 3.06 14.92 0.69
N VAL A 158 1.96 14.37 0.15
CA VAL A 158 0.71 15.10 -0.08
C VAL A 158 -0.31 14.89 1.04
N GLY A 159 -0.09 13.94 1.95
CA GLY A 159 -0.91 13.75 3.15
C GLY A 159 -0.31 14.35 4.40
N PHE A 160 1.03 14.41 4.47
CA PHE A 160 1.76 14.87 5.66
C PHE A 160 1.38 16.29 6.10
N GLY A 161 1.17 17.21 5.16
CA GLY A 161 0.88 18.61 5.45
C GLY A 161 -0.49 18.84 6.12
N GLU A 162 -1.44 17.96 5.90
CA GLU A 162 -2.81 18.08 6.44
C GLU A 162 -2.82 18.05 7.97
N GLU A 163 -2.01 17.19 8.59
CA GLU A 163 -1.86 17.09 10.04
C GLU A 163 -1.25 18.36 10.68
N PHE A 164 -0.59 19.19 9.87
CA PHE A 164 0.00 20.46 10.29
C PHE A 164 -0.80 21.68 9.79
N GLY A 165 -2.07 21.49 9.47
CA GLY A 165 -3.00 22.57 9.10
C GLY A 165 -2.80 23.12 7.68
N GLN A 166 -2.08 22.42 6.82
CA GLN A 166 -2.03 22.76 5.39
C GLN A 166 -3.28 22.23 4.70
N GLY A 167 -3.61 22.80 3.53
CA GLY A 167 -4.75 22.35 2.74
C GLY A 167 -4.57 20.90 2.26
N ALA A 168 -5.70 20.22 2.01
CA ALA A 168 -5.70 18.85 1.48
C ALA A 168 -4.85 18.74 0.20
N GLY A 169 -3.97 17.74 0.15
CA GLY A 169 -3.06 17.51 -0.97
C GLY A 169 -1.90 18.51 -1.08
N ALA A 170 -1.61 19.29 -0.04
CA ALA A 170 -0.47 20.20 -0.03
C ALA A 170 0.84 19.44 -0.14
N TRP A 171 1.73 19.90 -1.03
CA TRP A 171 3.03 19.30 -1.23
C TRP A 171 4.01 19.67 -0.10
N ALA A 172 4.31 18.72 0.78
CA ALA A 172 5.09 18.94 1.99
C ALA A 172 6.40 18.11 2.03
N GLU A 173 7.04 17.85 0.88
CA GLU A 173 8.22 16.98 0.79
C GLU A 173 9.37 17.46 1.68
N GLY A 174 9.78 18.73 1.57
CA GLY A 174 10.87 19.28 2.36
C GLY A 174 10.58 19.28 3.86
N GLN A 175 9.33 19.60 4.25
CA GLN A 175 8.90 19.56 5.65
C GLN A 175 8.90 18.14 6.19
N GLN A 176 8.48 17.15 5.41
CA GLN A 176 8.52 15.74 5.80
C GLN A 176 9.96 15.28 6.06
N VAL A 177 10.88 15.60 5.16
CA VAL A 177 12.30 15.25 5.31
C VAL A 177 12.90 15.92 6.55
N ASP A 178 12.62 17.22 6.76
CA ASP A 178 13.13 17.96 7.93
C ASP A 178 12.56 17.39 9.24
N ALA A 179 11.27 17.06 9.26
CA ALA A 179 10.62 16.45 10.42
C ALA A 179 11.26 15.09 10.77
N LEU A 180 11.49 14.23 9.78
CA LEU A 180 12.13 12.93 10.00
C LEU A 180 13.56 13.08 10.54
N ARG A 181 14.34 14.02 10.01
CA ARG A 181 15.67 14.33 10.55
C ARG A 181 15.62 14.81 12.00
N LYS A 182 14.63 15.65 12.33
CA LYS A 182 14.42 16.12 13.70
C LYS A 182 13.96 15.03 14.66
N LEU A 183 13.28 14.00 14.16
CA LEU A 183 12.92 12.81 14.96
C LEU A 183 14.14 11.91 15.26
N GLY A 184 15.28 12.14 14.61
CA GLY A 184 16.52 11.42 14.89
C GLY A 184 16.88 10.33 13.88
N PHE A 185 16.21 10.26 12.73
CA PHE A 185 16.64 9.37 11.66
C PHE A 185 18.00 9.80 11.09
N ASP A 186 18.94 8.86 10.99
CA ASP A 186 20.28 9.12 10.48
C ASP A 186 20.28 9.48 9.00
N TYR A 187 19.47 8.77 8.21
CA TYR A 187 19.30 9.00 6.78
C TYR A 187 17.82 8.99 6.39
N VAL A 188 17.44 9.97 5.58
CA VAL A 188 16.09 10.09 5.02
C VAL A 188 16.20 10.01 3.50
N LEU A 189 15.61 8.95 2.94
CA LEU A 189 15.72 8.58 1.54
C LEU A 189 14.35 8.65 0.85
N ASP A 190 14.39 8.64 -0.48
CA ASP A 190 13.21 8.68 -1.33
C ASP A 190 12.99 7.34 -2.05
N THR A 191 11.84 6.72 -1.84
CA THR A 191 11.48 5.47 -2.51
C THR A 191 11.37 5.62 -4.05
N ASN A 192 11.27 6.84 -4.59
CA ASN A 192 11.32 7.06 -6.04
C ASN A 192 12.62 6.54 -6.66
N TRP A 193 13.76 6.67 -5.97
CA TRP A 193 15.02 6.12 -6.45
C TRP A 193 14.96 4.61 -6.68
N SER A 194 14.39 3.89 -5.75
CA SER A 194 14.20 2.43 -5.90
C SER A 194 13.08 2.06 -6.86
N ALA A 195 12.11 2.96 -7.06
CA ALA A 195 11.12 2.79 -8.11
C ALA A 195 11.73 2.86 -9.52
N ASP A 196 12.70 3.77 -9.74
CA ASP A 196 13.46 3.82 -10.99
C ASP A 196 14.25 2.52 -11.21
N LEU A 197 14.86 1.98 -10.16
CA LEU A 197 15.53 0.68 -10.22
C LEU A 197 14.54 -0.44 -10.58
N THR A 198 13.37 -0.48 -9.93
CA THR A 198 12.33 -1.47 -10.24
C THR A 198 11.88 -1.38 -11.69
N ILE A 199 11.69 -0.18 -12.24
CA ILE A 199 11.31 0.02 -13.65
C ILE A 199 12.39 -0.53 -14.59
N MET A 200 13.65 -0.32 -14.27
CA MET A 200 14.77 -0.84 -15.08
C MET A 200 14.80 -2.37 -15.08
N GLU A 201 14.61 -2.99 -13.94
CA GLU A 201 14.57 -4.45 -13.80
C GLU A 201 13.35 -5.05 -14.50
N GLU A 202 12.14 -4.54 -14.22
CA GLU A 202 10.91 -5.02 -14.86
C GLU A 202 10.92 -4.80 -16.37
N GLY A 203 11.43 -3.65 -16.84
CA GLY A 203 11.56 -3.36 -18.26
C GLY A 203 12.55 -4.28 -18.96
N SER A 204 13.67 -4.57 -18.31
CA SER A 204 14.68 -5.52 -18.82
C SER A 204 14.11 -6.94 -18.88
N GLU A 205 13.38 -7.35 -17.84
CA GLU A 205 12.68 -8.63 -17.81
C GLU A 205 11.65 -8.74 -18.95
N LEU A 206 10.84 -7.69 -19.17
CA LEU A 206 9.85 -7.67 -20.24
C LEU A 206 10.50 -7.84 -21.62
N VAL A 207 11.58 -7.08 -21.89
CA VAL A 207 12.34 -7.21 -23.13
C VAL A 207 12.87 -8.64 -23.29
N HIS A 208 13.42 -9.20 -22.22
CA HIS A 208 13.91 -10.59 -22.24
C HIS A 208 12.78 -11.59 -22.52
N ARG A 209 11.62 -11.45 -21.85
CA ARG A 209 10.45 -12.33 -22.11
C ARG A 209 9.98 -12.26 -23.55
N ILE A 210 9.94 -11.07 -24.16
CA ILE A 210 9.51 -10.87 -25.54
C ILE A 210 10.53 -11.49 -26.53
N THR A 211 11.82 -11.28 -26.29
CA THR A 211 12.87 -11.70 -27.23
C THR A 211 13.26 -13.17 -27.09
N SER A 212 13.09 -13.75 -25.90
CA SER A 212 13.50 -15.13 -25.61
C SER A 212 12.33 -16.12 -25.49
N GLY A 213 11.09 -15.68 -25.80
CA GLY A 213 9.91 -16.53 -25.74
C GLY A 213 9.41 -16.84 -24.32
N GLY A 214 9.55 -15.89 -23.40
CA GLY A 214 9.07 -16.03 -22.02
C GLY A 214 7.55 -15.89 -21.88
N VAL A 215 7.05 -16.09 -20.67
CA VAL A 215 5.61 -16.04 -20.36
C VAL A 215 5.07 -14.61 -20.45
N LEU A 216 4.00 -14.45 -21.25
CA LEU A 216 3.29 -13.18 -21.45
C LEU A 216 1.78 -13.39 -21.25
N PRO A 217 1.01 -12.33 -20.82
CA PRO A 217 1.50 -11.00 -20.47
C PRO A 217 2.34 -11.02 -19.18
N GLN A 218 3.25 -10.03 -19.04
CA GLN A 218 3.94 -9.80 -17.77
C GLN A 218 3.10 -8.87 -16.92
N PHE A 219 2.87 -9.23 -15.65
CA PHE A 219 2.23 -8.39 -14.65
C PHE A 219 3.28 -7.86 -13.68
N THR A 220 3.14 -6.59 -13.27
CA THR A 220 4.00 -6.04 -12.22
C THR A 220 3.68 -6.69 -10.87
N SER A 221 4.68 -6.78 -9.99
CA SER A 221 4.61 -7.44 -8.68
C SER A 221 4.78 -6.47 -7.50
N CYS A 222 4.80 -5.16 -7.75
CA CYS A 222 5.08 -4.15 -6.72
C CYS A 222 3.95 -3.98 -5.68
N CYS A 223 2.74 -4.46 -5.95
CA CYS A 223 1.61 -4.42 -5.00
C CYS A 223 1.48 -5.78 -4.28
N PRO A 224 1.82 -5.86 -2.97
CA PRO A 224 1.75 -7.14 -2.26
C PRO A 224 0.32 -7.67 -2.10
N GLY A 225 -0.68 -6.78 -2.05
CA GLY A 225 -2.08 -7.19 -2.06
C GLY A 225 -2.49 -7.86 -3.37
N TRP A 226 -1.99 -7.37 -4.51
CA TRP A 226 -2.19 -7.99 -5.83
C TRP A 226 -1.49 -9.35 -5.91
N VAL A 227 -0.23 -9.43 -5.49
CA VAL A 227 0.51 -10.70 -5.47
C VAL A 227 -0.22 -11.75 -4.64
N LYS A 228 -0.64 -11.38 -3.42
CA LYS A 228 -1.41 -12.28 -2.54
C LYS A 228 -2.76 -12.68 -3.15
N PHE A 229 -3.43 -11.77 -3.86
CA PHE A 229 -4.66 -12.08 -4.59
C PHE A 229 -4.43 -13.12 -5.69
N VAL A 230 -3.36 -12.99 -6.47
CA VAL A 230 -2.97 -13.98 -7.48
C VAL A 230 -2.66 -15.33 -6.84
N GLU A 231 -1.90 -15.34 -5.74
CA GLU A 231 -1.60 -16.57 -5.01
C GLU A 231 -2.85 -17.32 -4.55
N TYR A 232 -3.88 -16.60 -4.10
CA TYR A 232 -5.14 -17.23 -3.66
C TYR A 232 -6.03 -17.69 -4.79
N TYR A 233 -6.25 -16.85 -5.78
CA TYR A 233 -7.34 -17.06 -6.76
C TYR A 233 -6.88 -17.48 -8.14
N TYR A 234 -5.64 -17.16 -8.50
CA TYR A 234 -5.12 -17.38 -9.84
C TYR A 234 -3.67 -17.91 -9.82
N PRO A 235 -3.40 -19.01 -9.08
CA PRO A 235 -2.02 -19.52 -8.93
C PRO A 235 -1.36 -19.84 -10.27
N ASP A 236 -2.13 -20.19 -11.30
CA ASP A 236 -1.61 -20.44 -12.64
C ASP A 236 -1.02 -19.19 -13.31
N LEU A 237 -1.33 -17.98 -12.81
CA LEU A 237 -0.78 -16.72 -13.28
C LEU A 237 0.48 -16.27 -12.52
N ILE A 238 0.94 -17.01 -11.52
CA ILE A 238 2.19 -16.70 -10.81
C ILE A 238 3.38 -16.57 -11.79
N PRO A 239 3.55 -17.43 -12.80
CA PRO A 239 4.63 -17.27 -13.77
C PRO A 239 4.55 -15.99 -14.62
N ASN A 240 3.38 -15.34 -14.67
CA ASN A 240 3.17 -14.07 -15.34
C ASN A 240 3.61 -12.86 -14.51
N LEU A 241 3.75 -13.02 -13.19
CA LEU A 241 4.25 -11.94 -12.34
C LEU A 241 5.72 -11.63 -12.69
N SER A 242 6.09 -10.36 -12.60
CA SER A 242 7.50 -9.97 -12.67
C SER A 242 8.26 -10.56 -11.48
N SER A 243 9.49 -10.98 -11.73
CA SER A 243 10.42 -11.42 -10.70
C SER A 243 11.05 -10.27 -9.93
N ALA A 244 10.87 -9.03 -10.39
CA ALA A 244 11.40 -7.84 -9.73
C ALA A 244 10.68 -7.58 -8.41
N LYS A 245 11.45 -7.20 -7.39
CA LYS A 245 10.91 -6.76 -6.11
C LYS A 245 10.16 -5.44 -6.24
N SER A 246 9.29 -5.17 -5.27
CA SER A 246 8.69 -3.84 -5.17
C SER A 246 9.74 -2.77 -4.87
N PRO A 247 9.47 -1.49 -5.19
CA PRO A 247 10.36 -0.38 -4.82
C PRO A 247 10.75 -0.36 -3.34
N THR A 248 9.84 -0.75 -2.44
CA THR A 248 10.13 -0.85 -1.01
C THR A 248 11.20 -1.89 -0.72
N MET A 249 11.07 -3.08 -1.30
CA MET A 249 12.01 -4.18 -1.10
C MET A 249 13.33 -3.98 -1.87
N MET A 250 13.29 -3.36 -3.06
CA MET A 250 14.49 -2.90 -3.77
C MET A 250 15.31 -1.93 -2.92
N HIS A 251 14.62 -1.01 -2.24
CA HIS A 251 15.29 -0.06 -1.34
C HIS A 251 15.92 -0.76 -0.15
N GLY A 252 15.18 -1.69 0.48
CA GLY A 252 15.68 -2.48 1.59
C GLY A 252 16.95 -3.24 1.25
N SER A 253 16.92 -4.00 0.15
CA SER A 253 18.09 -4.75 -0.32
C SER A 253 19.29 -3.83 -0.57
N THR A 254 19.09 -2.70 -1.27
CA THR A 254 20.20 -1.76 -1.60
C THR A 254 20.73 -1.02 -0.38
N ILE A 255 19.88 -0.69 0.60
CA ILE A 255 20.34 -0.13 1.88
C ILE A 255 21.21 -1.14 2.63
N LYS A 256 20.78 -2.39 2.70
CA LYS A 256 21.47 -3.45 3.44
C LYS A 256 22.72 -4.00 2.72
N THR A 257 22.91 -3.68 1.44
CA THR A 257 24.08 -4.11 0.63
C THR A 257 24.95 -2.93 0.24
N TYR A 258 24.58 -2.20 -0.80
CA TYR A 258 25.37 -1.12 -1.35
C TYR A 258 25.62 0.04 -0.36
N MET A 259 24.55 0.58 0.23
CA MET A 259 24.67 1.66 1.19
C MET A 259 25.43 1.22 2.46
N ALA A 260 25.16 0.00 2.94
CA ALA A 260 25.88 -0.58 4.07
C ALA A 260 27.39 -0.65 3.79
N GLN A 261 27.80 -1.08 2.59
CA GLN A 261 29.19 -1.12 2.19
C GLN A 261 29.83 0.28 2.21
N GLU A 262 29.10 1.29 1.69
CA GLU A 262 29.59 2.68 1.70
C GLU A 262 29.74 3.24 3.12
N LEU A 263 28.78 2.93 4.01
CA LEU A 263 28.84 3.38 5.41
C LEU A 263 29.98 2.67 6.18
N MET A 264 30.22 1.39 5.93
CA MET A 264 31.38 0.68 6.48
C MET A 264 32.70 1.26 5.98
N ASN A 265 32.80 1.58 4.68
CA ASN A 265 34.00 2.22 4.11
C ASN A 265 34.29 3.58 4.73
N ARG A 266 33.24 4.30 5.18
CA ARG A 266 33.37 5.59 5.90
C ARG A 266 33.63 5.42 7.40
N GLY A 267 33.60 4.21 7.92
CA GLY A 267 33.73 3.92 9.35
C GLY A 267 32.51 4.33 10.18
N GLU A 268 31.34 4.41 9.57
CA GLU A 268 30.07 4.74 10.23
C GLU A 268 29.36 3.50 10.75
N LEU A 269 29.69 2.31 10.23
CA LEU A 269 29.18 1.00 10.61
C LEU A 269 30.33 -0.03 10.67
N ASP A 270 30.21 -1.01 11.53
CA ASP A 270 31.05 -2.18 11.54
C ASP A 270 30.50 -3.31 10.65
N ASN A 271 29.18 -3.39 10.55
CA ASN A 271 28.50 -4.40 9.75
C ASN A 271 27.05 -3.99 9.42
N PRO A 272 26.41 -4.58 8.39
CA PRO A 272 25.08 -4.21 7.94
C PRO A 272 23.95 -4.55 8.91
N THR A 273 24.19 -5.40 9.92
CA THR A 273 23.16 -5.72 10.92
C THR A 273 22.86 -4.54 11.85
N GLN A 274 23.74 -3.53 11.89
CA GLN A 274 23.53 -2.28 12.63
C GLN A 274 22.56 -1.33 11.92
N ILE A 275 22.07 -1.66 10.73
CA ILE A 275 21.07 -0.84 10.04
C ILE A 275 19.67 -1.31 10.41
N TYR A 276 18.84 -0.39 10.93
CA TYR A 276 17.41 -0.55 11.07
C TYR A 276 16.70 0.25 9.96
N ASN A 277 16.14 -0.46 8.99
CA ASN A 277 15.47 0.16 7.86
C ASN A 277 13.99 0.39 8.16
N VAL A 278 13.49 1.59 7.90
CA VAL A 278 12.10 2.00 8.12
C VAL A 278 11.48 2.46 6.81
N ALA A 279 10.35 1.87 6.44
CA ALA A 279 9.57 2.28 5.28
C ALA A 279 8.29 3.01 5.72
N ILE A 280 8.13 4.28 5.33
CA ILE A 280 6.89 5.03 5.55
C ILE A 280 6.02 4.90 4.31
N MET A 281 5.02 4.04 4.40
CA MET A 281 4.18 3.63 3.28
C MET A 281 2.69 3.81 3.60
N PRO A 282 1.88 4.32 2.68
CA PRO A 282 0.42 4.41 2.84
C PRO A 282 -0.27 3.07 2.52
N CYS A 283 0.40 1.96 2.74
CA CYS A 283 -0.04 0.62 2.33
C CYS A 283 0.22 -0.39 3.44
N THR A 284 -0.84 -0.90 4.05
CA THR A 284 -0.73 -1.89 5.13
C THR A 284 -0.20 -3.25 4.65
N ALA A 285 -0.40 -3.59 3.37
CA ALA A 285 0.11 -4.83 2.79
C ALA A 285 1.65 -4.87 2.70
N LYS A 286 2.33 -3.72 2.77
CA LYS A 286 3.80 -3.69 2.85
C LYS A 286 4.34 -4.37 4.10
N LYS A 287 3.59 -4.38 5.22
CA LYS A 287 3.95 -5.14 6.42
C LYS A 287 3.97 -6.65 6.18
N PHE A 288 3.04 -7.13 5.38
CA PHE A 288 3.02 -8.52 4.95
C PHE A 288 4.19 -8.82 4.01
N GLU A 289 4.46 -7.92 3.05
CA GLU A 289 5.55 -8.09 2.09
C GLU A 289 6.91 -8.23 2.78
N ILE A 290 7.24 -7.31 3.69
CA ILE A 290 8.52 -7.33 4.41
C ILE A 290 8.69 -8.54 5.34
N ALA A 291 7.60 -9.22 5.67
CA ALA A 291 7.62 -10.41 6.51
C ALA A 291 7.79 -11.71 5.72
N ARG A 292 7.75 -11.66 4.38
CA ARG A 292 7.92 -12.85 3.54
C ARG A 292 9.36 -13.37 3.64
N GLU A 293 9.50 -14.67 3.76
CA GLU A 293 10.81 -15.32 3.97
C GLU A 293 11.73 -15.23 2.75
N GLU A 294 11.16 -15.12 1.55
CA GLU A 294 11.91 -15.02 0.31
C GLU A 294 12.66 -13.68 0.14
N PHE A 295 12.34 -12.65 0.93
CA PHE A 295 13.03 -11.36 0.88
C PHE A 295 14.22 -11.33 1.84
N ASN A 296 15.30 -12.00 1.43
CA ASN A 296 16.55 -12.15 2.19
C ASN A 296 17.81 -11.97 1.30
N ASP A 297 17.70 -11.28 0.18
CA ASP A 297 18.80 -11.14 -0.78
C ASP A 297 19.99 -10.41 -0.19
N ALA A 298 19.80 -9.49 0.76
CA ALA A 298 20.90 -8.86 1.45
C ALA A 298 21.73 -9.87 2.25
N ALA A 299 21.08 -10.81 2.92
CA ALA A 299 21.78 -11.89 3.61
C ALA A 299 22.56 -12.79 2.63
N THR A 300 21.92 -13.18 1.53
CA THR A 300 22.54 -13.98 0.46
C THR A 300 23.76 -13.26 -0.13
N TYR A 301 23.64 -11.96 -0.46
CA TYR A 301 24.73 -11.15 -0.99
C TYR A 301 25.98 -11.19 -0.07
N TRP A 302 25.79 -11.00 1.22
CA TRP A 302 26.92 -11.00 2.16
C TRP A 302 27.50 -12.37 2.39
N GLN A 303 26.70 -13.44 2.36
CA GLN A 303 27.19 -14.81 2.39
C GLN A 303 28.09 -15.13 1.19
N GLU A 304 27.70 -14.71 0.01
CA GLU A 304 28.51 -14.84 -1.22
C GLU A 304 29.84 -14.08 -1.12
N GLN A 305 29.89 -12.99 -0.34
CA GLN A 305 31.11 -12.25 -0.04
C GLN A 305 31.94 -12.90 1.11
N GLY A 306 31.56 -14.08 1.58
CA GLY A 306 32.24 -14.78 2.66
C GLY A 306 32.04 -14.17 4.04
N LYS A 307 30.98 -13.36 4.21
CA LYS A 307 30.60 -12.75 5.49
C LYS A 307 29.39 -13.47 6.06
N ASP A 308 29.52 -13.97 7.27
CA ASP A 308 28.44 -14.61 8.01
C ASP A 308 27.89 -13.63 9.08
N TRP A 309 27.06 -12.67 8.62
CA TRP A 309 26.34 -11.77 9.52
C TRP A 309 24.90 -12.25 9.76
N ASN A 310 24.72 -13.56 9.84
CA ASN A 310 23.46 -14.24 9.75
C ASN A 310 22.65 -14.18 11.05
N THR A 311 21.93 -13.09 11.27
CA THR A 311 20.64 -13.16 11.94
C THR A 311 19.58 -12.78 10.92
N LEU A 312 18.79 -13.75 10.49
CA LEU A 312 17.74 -13.60 9.48
C LEU A 312 16.84 -12.36 9.71
N GLU A 313 16.61 -12.00 10.97
CA GLU A 313 15.73 -10.90 11.33
C GLU A 313 16.37 -9.52 11.08
N SER A 314 17.67 -9.37 11.30
CA SER A 314 18.38 -8.10 11.10
C SER A 314 18.84 -7.85 9.65
N MET A 315 18.83 -8.91 8.82
CA MET A 315 19.29 -8.86 7.42
C MET A 315 18.15 -9.00 6.40
N ARG A 316 16.91 -8.97 6.83
CA ARG A 316 15.78 -8.83 5.89
C ARG A 316 15.90 -7.54 5.10
N ASP A 317 15.56 -7.62 3.84
CA ASP A 317 15.60 -6.50 2.91
C ASP A 317 14.75 -5.30 3.33
#